data_f182fe90d559fbfc635875c7c44fe656
#
_entry.id   f182fe90d559fbfc635875c7c44fe656
#
_cell.length_a   1.000
_cell.length_b   1.000
_cell.length_c   1.000
_cell.angle_alpha   90.00
_cell.angle_beta   90.00
_cell.angle_gamma   90.00
#
_symmetry.space_group_name_H-M   'P 1'
#
loop_
_entity.id
_entity.type
_entity.pdbx_description
1 polymer ?
#
loop_
_entity_poly.entity_id
_entity_poly.type
_entity_poly.pdbx_seq_one_letter_code
_entity_poly.pdbx_strand_id
1 'polypeptide(L)'
;MARLTGANRSRTDQSLEKYLQEISEVPLLSPEAEIELAKRIKKGDEEALEKLTKANLRFVVSVAKQYQNQGLSLGDLINEGNLGLIKAASRFDETRGFKFISYAVWWIRQSILQALAEQSRVVRLPLNRVGALNKIGKALSSLEQEFEREPSAHEIADKVEMTPYEVSDTLKISGKHVSLDAPFNQDEESRLLDVLENEEMPSPDNNLMSESLRIEVERALETLTEREAEVVKLYFGLGREHPLTLEEIGELFKLTRERVRQIKEKAIKRLRHASRSKPLRSYLG
;
A
#
# COMPACT_ATOMS: atom_id res chain seq x y z
N MET A 1 11.23 8.88 -22.33
CA MET A 1 11.62 8.69 -20.91
C MET A 1 12.52 7.48 -20.66
N ALA A 2 12.52 6.43 -21.47
CA ALA A 2 13.36 5.23 -21.30
C ALA A 2 14.90 5.48 -21.34
N ARG A 3 15.39 6.58 -21.92
CA ARG A 3 16.82 6.90 -21.98
C ARG A 3 17.42 7.46 -20.67
N LEU A 4 16.60 7.99 -19.75
CA LEU A 4 17.10 8.54 -18.47
C LEU A 4 17.38 7.45 -17.41
N THR A 5 16.69 6.31 -17.47
CA THR A 5 16.92 5.19 -16.52
C THR A 5 18.23 4.43 -16.84
N GLY A 6 18.61 4.32 -18.11
CA GLY A 6 19.86 3.69 -18.51
C GLY A 6 21.12 4.50 -18.11
N ALA A 7 21.07 5.83 -18.25
CA ALA A 7 22.19 6.71 -17.91
C ALA A 7 22.45 6.78 -16.39
N ASN A 8 21.40 6.68 -15.57
CA ASN A 8 21.55 6.67 -14.10
C ASN A 8 22.07 5.31 -13.57
N ARG A 9 21.68 4.19 -14.19
CA ARG A 9 22.25 2.88 -13.86
C ARG A 9 23.74 2.82 -14.12
N SER A 10 24.20 3.32 -15.27
CA SER A 10 25.62 3.31 -15.62
C SER A 10 26.49 4.13 -14.66
N ARG A 11 25.99 5.25 -14.11
CA ARG A 11 26.74 6.10 -13.15
C ARG A 11 26.85 5.45 -11.77
N THR A 12 25.79 4.82 -11.26
CA THR A 12 25.80 4.11 -9.98
C THR A 12 26.70 2.87 -10.06
N ASP A 13 26.68 2.16 -11.19
CA ASP A 13 27.54 1.00 -11.40
C ASP A 13 29.02 1.40 -11.48
N GLN A 14 29.35 2.49 -12.19
CA GLN A 14 30.72 3.02 -12.25
C GLN A 14 31.25 3.49 -10.89
N SER A 15 30.42 4.12 -10.08
CA SER A 15 30.78 4.52 -8.71
C SER A 15 31.05 3.31 -7.82
N LEU A 16 30.23 2.27 -7.93
CA LEU A 16 30.42 1.03 -7.20
C LEU A 16 31.67 0.28 -7.65
N GLU A 17 31.93 0.20 -8.95
CA GLU A 17 33.15 -0.42 -9.49
C GLU A 17 34.42 0.28 -9.00
N LYS A 18 34.44 1.61 -9.00
CA LYS A 18 35.55 2.39 -8.47
C LYS A 18 35.76 2.11 -6.97
N TYR A 19 34.69 2.11 -6.18
CA TYR A 19 34.75 1.75 -4.77
C TYR A 19 35.33 0.34 -4.55
N LEU A 20 34.87 -0.66 -5.32
CA LEU A 20 35.35 -2.03 -5.24
C LEU A 20 36.84 -2.15 -5.61
N GLN A 21 37.30 -1.36 -6.57
CA GLN A 21 38.72 -1.26 -6.93
C GLN A 21 39.55 -0.68 -5.76
N GLU A 22 39.14 0.46 -5.21
CA GLU A 22 39.82 1.11 -4.10
C GLU A 22 39.97 0.21 -2.87
N ILE A 23 38.91 -0.50 -2.48
CA ILE A 23 38.98 -1.41 -1.32
C ILE A 23 39.81 -2.66 -1.60
N SER A 24 40.00 -3.05 -2.86
CA SER A 24 40.83 -4.22 -3.22
C SER A 24 42.34 -3.97 -3.03
N GLU A 25 42.77 -2.71 -3.12
CA GLU A 25 44.16 -2.29 -2.95
C GLU A 25 44.62 -2.30 -1.47
N VAL A 26 43.67 -2.29 -0.53
CA VAL A 26 44.00 -2.26 0.90
C VAL A 26 44.47 -3.64 1.38
N PRO A 27 45.67 -3.75 1.98
CA PRO A 27 46.19 -5.01 2.47
C PRO A 27 45.40 -5.53 3.67
N LEU A 28 45.32 -6.85 3.81
CA LEU A 28 44.72 -7.48 4.98
C LEU A 28 45.61 -7.29 6.21
N LEU A 29 44.98 -7.14 7.38
CA LEU A 29 45.68 -6.99 8.67
C LEU A 29 46.05 -8.35 9.26
N SER A 30 47.19 -8.43 9.94
CA SER A 30 47.51 -9.58 10.79
C SER A 30 46.71 -9.53 12.09
N PRO A 31 46.46 -10.68 12.75
CA PRO A 31 45.75 -10.69 14.05
C PRO A 31 46.42 -9.83 15.13
N GLU A 32 47.74 -9.73 15.08
CA GLU A 32 48.51 -8.90 16.02
C GLU A 32 48.26 -7.40 15.75
N ALA A 33 48.22 -6.99 14.48
CA ALA A 33 47.91 -5.62 14.10
C ALA A 33 46.43 -5.24 14.44
N GLU A 34 45.46 -6.17 14.33
CA GLU A 34 44.09 -5.96 14.76
C GLU A 34 44.03 -5.63 16.28
N ILE A 35 44.74 -6.38 17.09
CA ILE A 35 44.83 -6.17 18.55
C ILE A 35 45.48 -4.81 18.90
N GLU A 36 46.55 -4.44 18.21
CA GLU A 36 47.23 -3.17 18.44
C GLU A 36 46.32 -1.98 18.06
N LEU A 37 45.68 -2.04 16.90
CA LEU A 37 44.71 -1.05 16.45
C LEU A 37 43.52 -0.94 17.42
N ALA A 38 42.98 -2.06 17.89
CA ALA A 38 41.89 -2.07 18.87
C ALA A 38 42.29 -1.35 20.20
N LYS A 39 43.51 -1.57 20.68
CA LYS A 39 44.02 -0.85 21.86
C LYS A 39 44.15 0.65 21.65
N ARG A 40 44.54 1.09 20.45
CA ARG A 40 44.60 2.52 20.07
C ARG A 40 43.22 3.14 19.96
N ILE A 41 42.25 2.42 19.37
CA ILE A 41 40.86 2.86 19.24
C ILE A 41 40.23 3.11 20.63
N LYS A 42 40.48 2.22 21.61
CA LYS A 42 40.04 2.46 23.02
C LYS A 42 40.59 3.74 23.65
N LYS A 43 41.72 4.26 23.16
CA LYS A 43 42.33 5.53 23.60
C LYS A 43 41.79 6.73 22.78
N GLY A 44 40.85 6.53 21.86
CA GLY A 44 40.27 7.60 21.07
C GLY A 44 41.01 7.94 19.77
N ASP A 45 41.85 7.02 19.27
CA ASP A 45 42.62 7.23 18.05
C ASP A 45 41.75 6.96 16.79
N GLU A 46 41.36 8.04 16.08
CA GLU A 46 40.55 7.98 14.89
C GLU A 46 41.29 7.38 13.68
N GLU A 47 42.60 7.59 13.56
CA GLU A 47 43.40 6.99 12.49
C GLU A 47 43.45 5.46 12.58
N ALA A 48 43.54 4.95 13.81
CA ALA A 48 43.49 3.52 14.06
C ALA A 48 42.10 2.93 13.70
N LEU A 49 41.03 3.66 14.01
CA LEU A 49 39.64 3.27 13.62
C LEU A 49 39.49 3.21 12.11
N GLU A 50 39.97 4.24 11.42
CA GLU A 50 39.92 4.30 9.95
C GLU A 50 40.71 3.14 9.33
N LYS A 51 41.91 2.86 9.81
CA LYS A 51 42.78 1.79 9.31
C LYS A 51 42.14 0.40 9.49
N LEU A 52 41.58 0.13 10.68
CA LEU A 52 40.89 -1.13 10.98
C LEU A 52 39.65 -1.30 10.10
N THR A 53 38.89 -0.22 9.92
CA THR A 53 37.67 -0.23 9.10
C THR A 53 37.99 -0.45 7.63
N LYS A 54 38.95 0.30 7.05
CA LYS A 54 39.35 0.18 5.64
C LYS A 54 39.81 -1.23 5.29
N ALA A 55 40.59 -1.87 6.13
CA ALA A 55 41.08 -3.22 5.89
C ALA A 55 39.98 -4.29 5.87
N ASN A 56 38.80 -4.00 6.46
CA ASN A 56 37.69 -4.94 6.56
C ASN A 56 36.49 -4.62 5.63
N LEU A 57 36.55 -3.56 4.81
CA LEU A 57 35.46 -3.20 3.88
C LEU A 57 35.12 -4.31 2.89
N ARG A 58 36.11 -5.08 2.43
CA ARG A 58 35.91 -6.23 1.53
C ARG A 58 34.99 -7.29 2.15
N PHE A 59 35.09 -7.49 3.45
CA PHE A 59 34.24 -8.41 4.18
C PHE A 59 32.77 -7.92 4.21
N VAL A 60 32.54 -6.59 4.42
CA VAL A 60 31.21 -6.01 4.35
C VAL A 60 30.55 -6.29 3.01
N VAL A 61 31.26 -6.13 1.90
CA VAL A 61 30.75 -6.43 0.55
C VAL A 61 30.29 -7.87 0.44
N SER A 62 31.07 -8.82 0.98
CA SER A 62 30.71 -10.25 0.93
C SER A 62 29.45 -10.57 1.73
N VAL A 63 29.22 -9.88 2.85
CA VAL A 63 27.98 -10.00 3.64
C VAL A 63 26.82 -9.31 2.93
N ALA A 64 26.99 -8.08 2.43
CA ALA A 64 25.96 -7.31 1.73
C ALA A 64 25.40 -8.04 0.50
N LYS A 65 26.24 -8.75 -0.25
CA LYS A 65 25.84 -9.58 -1.40
C LYS A 65 24.78 -10.64 -1.05
N GLN A 66 24.75 -11.14 0.19
CA GLN A 66 23.75 -12.14 0.63
C GLN A 66 22.34 -11.55 0.76
N TYR A 67 22.23 -10.21 0.86
CA TYR A 67 20.98 -9.47 1.06
C TYR A 67 20.52 -8.72 -0.20
N GLN A 68 21.11 -8.99 -1.36
CA GLN A 68 20.69 -8.41 -2.63
C GLN A 68 19.23 -8.77 -2.97
N ASN A 69 18.59 -7.93 -3.78
CA ASN A 69 17.21 -8.12 -4.28
C ASN A 69 16.11 -8.11 -3.21
N GLN A 70 16.40 -7.57 -2.03
CA GLN A 70 15.43 -7.45 -0.93
C GLN A 70 14.80 -6.06 -0.80
N GLY A 71 15.04 -5.18 -1.78
CA GLY A 71 14.41 -3.84 -1.84
C GLY A 71 15.38 -2.66 -1.69
N LEU A 72 16.68 -2.92 -1.41
CA LEU A 72 17.74 -1.91 -1.43
C LEU A 72 18.79 -2.23 -2.49
N SER A 73 19.46 -1.19 -3.00
CA SER A 73 20.58 -1.36 -3.91
C SER A 73 21.79 -1.95 -3.19
N LEU A 74 22.70 -2.60 -3.94
CA LEU A 74 23.93 -3.14 -3.35
C LEU A 74 24.79 -2.03 -2.72
N GLY A 75 24.83 -0.85 -3.31
CA GLY A 75 25.54 0.30 -2.77
C GLY A 75 25.00 0.72 -1.41
N ASP A 76 23.67 0.81 -1.25
CA ASP A 76 23.04 1.15 0.02
C ASP A 76 23.28 0.09 1.08
N LEU A 77 23.19 -1.20 0.72
CA LEU A 77 23.49 -2.31 1.63
C LEU A 77 24.93 -2.28 2.11
N ILE A 78 25.90 -1.94 1.25
CA ILE A 78 27.30 -1.78 1.61
C ILE A 78 27.47 -0.61 2.57
N ASN A 79 26.85 0.54 2.29
CA ASN A 79 26.95 1.72 3.13
C ASN A 79 26.39 1.46 4.53
N GLU A 80 25.22 0.84 4.64
CA GLU A 80 24.65 0.45 5.92
C GLU A 80 25.50 -0.62 6.65
N GLY A 81 26.06 -1.54 5.90
CA GLY A 81 27.03 -2.52 6.42
C GLY A 81 28.28 -1.86 6.96
N ASN A 82 28.80 -0.84 6.28
CA ASN A 82 29.96 -0.06 6.72
C ASN A 82 29.67 0.69 8.03
N LEU A 83 28.45 1.26 8.19
CA LEU A 83 28.04 1.84 9.48
C LEU A 83 28.03 0.79 10.60
N GLY A 84 27.57 -0.42 10.30
CA GLY A 84 27.66 -1.55 11.24
C GLY A 84 29.10 -1.90 11.61
N LEU A 85 30.02 -1.92 10.62
CA LEU A 85 31.43 -2.20 10.82
C LEU A 85 32.10 -1.14 11.73
N ILE A 86 31.80 0.15 11.52
CA ILE A 86 32.33 1.25 12.35
C ILE A 86 31.85 1.10 13.80
N LYS A 87 30.57 0.80 14.01
CA LYS A 87 30.01 0.52 15.35
C LYS A 87 30.68 -0.69 15.99
N ALA A 88 30.98 -1.73 15.21
CA ALA A 88 31.71 -2.89 15.72
C ALA A 88 33.13 -2.53 16.14
N ALA A 89 33.86 -1.75 15.32
CA ALA A 89 35.22 -1.35 15.60
C ALA A 89 35.36 -0.51 16.89
N SER A 90 34.40 0.39 17.15
CA SER A 90 34.37 1.20 18.38
C SER A 90 34.05 0.41 19.65
N ARG A 91 33.42 -0.78 19.53
CA ARG A 91 32.98 -1.61 20.67
C ARG A 91 33.74 -2.93 20.80
N PHE A 92 34.71 -3.16 19.93
CA PHE A 92 35.48 -4.40 19.93
C PHE A 92 36.39 -4.48 21.18
N ASP A 93 36.41 -5.69 21.78
CA ASP A 93 37.23 -6.00 22.93
C ASP A 93 38.27 -7.10 22.58
N GLU A 94 39.51 -6.66 22.44
CA GLU A 94 40.65 -7.50 22.07
C GLU A 94 41.04 -8.53 23.16
N THR A 95 40.60 -8.30 24.42
CA THR A 95 40.95 -9.21 25.54
C THR A 95 40.27 -10.56 25.45
N ARG A 96 39.20 -10.67 24.64
CA ARG A 96 38.43 -11.90 24.49
C ARG A 96 39.06 -12.95 23.56
N GLY A 97 40.16 -12.63 22.88
CA GLY A 97 40.89 -13.57 22.04
C GLY A 97 40.22 -14.00 20.71
N PHE A 98 39.13 -13.35 20.33
CA PHE A 98 38.45 -13.59 19.05
C PHE A 98 38.93 -12.64 17.95
N LYS A 99 38.90 -13.09 16.68
CA LYS A 99 39.18 -12.21 15.54
C LYS A 99 38.10 -11.12 15.42
N PHE A 100 38.50 -9.92 15.02
CA PHE A 100 37.59 -8.80 14.82
C PHE A 100 36.41 -9.13 13.90
N ILE A 101 36.64 -9.84 12.78
CA ILE A 101 35.61 -10.24 11.81
C ILE A 101 34.49 -11.05 12.48
N SER A 102 34.81 -11.97 13.40
CA SER A 102 33.82 -12.81 14.08
C SER A 102 32.85 -12.00 14.94
N TYR A 103 33.27 -10.86 15.48
CA TYR A 103 32.44 -9.93 16.19
C TYR A 103 31.71 -8.97 15.24
N ALA A 104 32.42 -8.42 14.26
CA ALA A 104 31.91 -7.42 13.32
C ALA A 104 30.72 -7.95 12.47
N VAL A 105 30.72 -9.25 12.11
CA VAL A 105 29.65 -9.84 11.29
C VAL A 105 28.26 -9.64 11.89
N TRP A 106 28.13 -9.67 13.20
CA TRP A 106 26.85 -9.47 13.89
C TRP A 106 26.34 -8.03 13.75
N TRP A 107 27.24 -7.05 13.89
CA TRP A 107 26.93 -5.63 13.73
C TRP A 107 26.59 -5.26 12.28
N ILE A 108 27.38 -5.82 11.33
CA ILE A 108 27.13 -5.63 9.89
C ILE A 108 25.76 -6.18 9.51
N ARG A 109 25.44 -7.42 9.89
CA ARG A 109 24.12 -8.03 9.63
C ARG A 109 23.00 -7.25 10.29
N GLN A 110 23.17 -6.85 11.54
CA GLN A 110 22.16 -6.08 12.27
C GLN A 110 21.87 -4.76 11.59
N SER A 111 22.90 -4.02 11.15
CA SER A 111 22.74 -2.74 10.47
C SER A 111 22.03 -2.92 9.11
N ILE A 112 22.44 -3.91 8.31
CA ILE A 112 21.81 -4.23 7.04
C ILE A 112 20.33 -4.64 7.21
N LEU A 113 20.03 -5.53 8.17
CA LEU A 113 18.65 -5.96 8.43
C LEU A 113 17.77 -4.82 8.93
N GLN A 114 18.31 -3.93 9.76
CA GLN A 114 17.62 -2.73 10.22
C GLN A 114 17.31 -1.80 9.03
N ALA A 115 18.30 -1.53 8.17
CA ALA A 115 18.10 -0.71 6.98
C ALA A 115 17.05 -1.32 6.03
N LEU A 116 17.09 -2.63 5.79
CA LEU A 116 16.09 -3.32 5.01
C LEU A 116 14.68 -3.18 5.62
N ALA A 117 14.55 -3.32 6.94
CA ALA A 117 13.26 -3.17 7.60
C ALA A 117 12.71 -1.73 7.53
N GLU A 118 13.59 -0.73 7.53
CA GLU A 118 13.20 0.68 7.57
C GLU A 118 13.05 1.35 6.21
N GLN A 119 13.84 0.93 5.20
CA GLN A 119 14.01 1.66 3.95
C GLN A 119 13.61 0.86 2.70
N SER A 120 13.42 -0.47 2.79
CA SER A 120 13.14 -1.31 1.62
C SER A 120 11.75 -1.11 1.01
N ARG A 121 10.81 -0.48 1.75
CA ARG A 121 9.42 -0.27 1.34
C ARG A 121 9.14 1.19 1.05
N VAL A 122 8.35 1.48 0.01
CA VAL A 122 7.87 2.83 -0.31
C VAL A 122 7.07 3.41 0.86
N VAL A 123 6.19 2.63 1.47
CA VAL A 123 5.50 2.97 2.72
C VAL A 123 6.21 2.26 3.87
N ARG A 124 6.85 3.04 4.74
CA ARG A 124 7.58 2.55 5.92
C ARG A 124 6.64 1.81 6.88
N LEU A 125 7.05 0.62 7.30
CA LEU A 125 6.37 -0.12 8.36
C LEU A 125 7.16 -0.05 9.67
N PRO A 126 6.49 -0.02 10.85
CA PRO A 126 7.14 -0.16 12.15
C PRO A 126 7.88 -1.51 12.25
N LEU A 127 9.04 -1.51 12.95
CA LEU A 127 9.87 -2.72 13.10
C LEU A 127 9.11 -3.91 13.69
N ASN A 128 8.17 -3.66 14.60
CA ASN A 128 7.33 -4.70 15.20
C ASN A 128 6.48 -5.41 14.13
N ARG A 129 5.90 -4.67 13.18
CA ARG A 129 5.12 -5.24 12.06
C ARG A 129 6.00 -6.01 11.08
N VAL A 130 7.21 -5.51 10.80
CA VAL A 130 8.19 -6.24 9.97
C VAL A 130 8.60 -7.55 10.64
N GLY A 131 8.81 -7.52 11.96
CA GLY A 131 9.10 -8.73 12.75
C GLY A 131 7.95 -9.76 12.70
N ALA A 132 6.70 -9.30 12.83
CA ALA A 132 5.51 -10.14 12.70
C ALA A 132 5.39 -10.75 11.29
N LEU A 133 5.59 -9.95 10.22
CA LEU A 133 5.61 -10.42 8.84
C LEU A 133 6.63 -11.52 8.61
N ASN A 134 7.85 -11.36 9.13
CA ASN A 134 8.90 -12.37 9.01
C ASN A 134 8.56 -13.67 9.76
N LYS A 135 7.93 -13.58 10.94
CA LYS A 135 7.45 -14.77 11.68
C LYS A 135 6.34 -15.50 10.92
N ILE A 136 5.35 -14.75 10.43
CA ILE A 136 4.24 -15.29 9.64
C ILE A 136 4.76 -15.94 8.36
N GLY A 137 5.68 -15.29 7.61
CA GLY A 137 6.27 -15.85 6.40
C GLY A 137 7.00 -17.18 6.63
N LYS A 138 7.76 -17.29 7.73
CA LYS A 138 8.42 -18.54 8.10
C LYS A 138 7.43 -19.64 8.48
N ALA A 139 6.39 -19.29 9.24
CA ALA A 139 5.34 -20.23 9.64
C ALA A 139 4.55 -20.72 8.42
N LEU A 140 4.20 -19.80 7.49
CA LEU A 140 3.52 -20.09 6.24
C LEU A 140 4.32 -21.11 5.42
N SER A 141 5.59 -20.82 5.10
CA SER A 141 6.43 -21.75 4.33
C SER A 141 6.60 -23.12 5.00
N SER A 142 6.68 -23.16 6.35
CA SER A 142 6.79 -24.42 7.09
C SER A 142 5.47 -25.20 7.08
N LEU A 143 4.31 -24.53 7.17
CA LEU A 143 3.00 -25.20 7.13
C LEU A 143 2.61 -25.63 5.72
N GLU A 144 2.97 -24.85 4.69
CA GLU A 144 2.82 -25.26 3.28
C GLU A 144 3.58 -26.54 2.99
N GLN A 145 4.80 -26.67 3.50
CA GLN A 145 5.60 -27.89 3.35
C GLN A 145 5.02 -29.09 4.10
N GLU A 146 4.36 -28.84 5.25
CA GLU A 146 3.78 -29.90 6.10
C GLU A 146 2.41 -30.35 5.58
N PHE A 147 1.57 -29.42 5.10
CA PHE A 147 0.19 -29.70 4.70
C PHE A 147 0.01 -29.89 3.19
N GLU A 148 1.04 -29.59 2.39
CA GLU A 148 0.99 -29.59 0.91
C GLU A 148 -0.16 -28.74 0.33
N ARG A 149 -0.65 -27.72 1.10
CA ARG A 149 -1.65 -26.74 0.73
C ARG A 149 -1.40 -25.42 1.44
N GLU A 150 -2.04 -24.35 0.97
CA GLU A 150 -2.01 -23.07 1.68
C GLU A 150 -2.67 -23.20 3.07
N PRO A 151 -1.96 -22.80 4.16
CA PRO A 151 -2.51 -22.83 5.51
C PRO A 151 -3.53 -21.70 5.72
N SER A 152 -4.55 -21.98 6.51
CA SER A 152 -5.53 -20.97 6.93
C SER A 152 -4.94 -19.98 7.93
N ALA A 153 -5.56 -18.78 8.06
CA ALA A 153 -5.13 -17.80 9.06
C ALA A 153 -5.18 -18.32 10.50
N HIS A 154 -6.06 -19.28 10.81
CA HIS A 154 -6.14 -19.93 12.13
C HIS A 154 -4.93 -20.83 12.37
N GLU A 155 -4.56 -21.65 11.41
CA GLU A 155 -3.40 -22.56 11.51
C GLU A 155 -2.08 -21.80 11.65
N ILE A 156 -1.95 -20.67 10.94
CA ILE A 156 -0.78 -19.78 11.09
C ILE A 156 -0.79 -19.13 12.49
N ALA A 157 -1.95 -18.66 12.97
CA ALA A 157 -2.12 -18.02 14.26
C ALA A 157 -1.68 -18.93 15.41
N ASP A 158 -2.09 -20.20 15.38
CA ASP A 158 -1.72 -21.21 16.37
C ASP A 158 -0.21 -21.45 16.40
N LYS A 159 0.45 -21.44 15.24
CA LYS A 159 1.92 -21.66 15.14
C LYS A 159 2.75 -20.48 15.60
N VAL A 160 2.24 -19.24 15.39
CA VAL A 160 2.97 -17.97 15.66
C VAL A 160 2.59 -17.38 17.03
N GLU A 161 1.59 -17.95 17.73
CA GLU A 161 1.03 -17.44 18.99
C GLU A 161 0.44 -16.03 18.85
N MET A 162 -0.28 -15.78 17.75
CA MET A 162 -0.99 -14.54 17.46
C MET A 162 -2.48 -14.79 17.29
N THR A 163 -3.29 -13.72 17.34
CA THR A 163 -4.71 -13.87 17.02
C THR A 163 -4.93 -14.02 15.51
N PRO A 164 -5.96 -14.77 15.04
CA PRO A 164 -6.26 -14.91 13.61
C PRO A 164 -6.53 -13.57 12.92
N TYR A 165 -7.09 -12.61 13.66
CA TYR A 165 -7.32 -11.25 13.17
C TYR A 165 -6.00 -10.51 12.90
N GLU A 166 -5.03 -10.58 13.82
CA GLU A 166 -3.70 -9.97 13.64
C GLU A 166 -2.93 -10.58 12.47
N VAL A 167 -3.05 -11.91 12.29
CA VAL A 167 -2.45 -12.59 11.13
C VAL A 167 -3.06 -12.09 9.83
N SER A 168 -4.40 -12.03 9.74
CA SER A 168 -5.10 -11.52 8.56
C SER A 168 -4.77 -10.06 8.26
N ASP A 169 -4.75 -9.20 9.29
CA ASP A 169 -4.37 -7.78 9.15
C ASP A 169 -2.92 -7.63 8.67
N THR A 170 -2.00 -8.43 9.25
CA THR A 170 -0.59 -8.40 8.87
C THR A 170 -0.36 -8.92 7.44
N LEU A 171 -1.11 -9.93 6.99
CA LEU A 171 -1.05 -10.44 5.62
C LEU A 171 -1.55 -9.40 4.60
N LYS A 172 -2.59 -8.62 4.92
CA LYS A 172 -3.06 -7.53 4.04
C LYS A 172 -1.97 -6.47 3.79
N ILE A 173 -1.13 -6.19 4.79
CA ILE A 173 -0.04 -5.22 4.70
C ILE A 173 1.21 -5.82 4.02
N SER A 174 1.28 -7.15 3.85
CA SER A 174 2.46 -7.84 3.30
C SER A 174 2.76 -7.47 1.84
N GLY A 175 1.74 -7.10 1.07
CA GLY A 175 1.84 -6.79 -0.35
C GLY A 175 2.92 -5.76 -0.65
N LYS A 176 3.68 -5.97 -1.73
CA LYS A 176 4.59 -4.97 -2.28
C LYS A 176 3.81 -4.01 -3.17
N HIS A 177 4.21 -2.73 -3.13
CA HIS A 177 3.65 -1.72 -4.03
C HIS A 177 4.06 -2.01 -5.47
N VAL A 178 3.11 -1.84 -6.39
CA VAL A 178 3.32 -1.95 -7.82
C VAL A 178 3.27 -0.54 -8.41
N SER A 179 4.14 -0.25 -9.38
CA SER A 179 4.10 1.04 -10.08
C SER A 179 2.89 1.10 -11.01
N LEU A 180 2.11 2.16 -10.93
CA LEU A 180 1.00 2.42 -11.86
C LEU A 180 1.48 2.69 -13.29
N ASP A 181 2.74 3.15 -13.44
CA ASP A 181 3.38 3.36 -14.73
C ASP A 181 4.02 2.09 -15.31
N ALA A 182 3.95 0.96 -14.61
CA ALA A 182 4.48 -0.29 -15.13
C ALA A 182 3.66 -0.75 -16.34
N PRO A 183 4.31 -1.10 -17.48
CA PRO A 183 3.61 -1.67 -18.63
C PRO A 183 3.09 -3.07 -18.28
N PHE A 184 1.93 -3.45 -18.83
CA PHE A 184 1.36 -4.79 -18.66
C PHE A 184 2.22 -5.86 -19.32
N ASN A 185 2.65 -5.60 -20.56
CA ASN A 185 3.55 -6.44 -21.31
C ASN A 185 4.73 -5.60 -21.82
N GLN A 186 5.88 -6.22 -22.06
CA GLN A 186 7.09 -5.52 -22.50
C GLN A 186 6.95 -4.81 -23.84
N ASP A 187 5.98 -5.22 -24.67
CA ASP A 187 5.74 -4.71 -26.03
C ASP A 187 4.49 -3.81 -26.14
N GLU A 188 3.76 -3.57 -25.04
CA GLU A 188 2.56 -2.74 -25.03
C GLU A 188 2.82 -1.39 -24.35
N GLU A 189 2.26 -0.31 -24.94
CA GLU A 189 2.28 1.03 -24.34
C GLU A 189 1.26 1.15 -23.18
N SER A 190 0.36 0.18 -23.01
CA SER A 190 -0.70 0.17 -21.99
C SER A 190 -0.13 0.01 -20.59
N ARG A 191 -0.50 0.93 -19.69
CA ARG A 191 -0.05 0.98 -18.30
C ARG A 191 -1.18 0.56 -17.35
N LEU A 192 -0.82 0.15 -16.15
CA LEU A 192 -1.80 -0.14 -15.11
C LEU A 192 -2.71 1.07 -14.82
N LEU A 193 -2.18 2.29 -14.93
CA LEU A 193 -2.94 3.53 -14.76
C LEU A 193 -4.10 3.67 -15.78
N ASP A 194 -3.92 3.18 -17.00
CA ASP A 194 -4.91 3.31 -18.08
C ASP A 194 -6.13 2.38 -17.88
N VAL A 195 -5.99 1.37 -17.04
CA VAL A 195 -7.05 0.37 -16.73
C VAL A 195 -7.79 0.71 -15.45
N LEU A 196 -7.25 1.60 -14.59
CA LEU A 196 -7.90 2.00 -13.35
C LEU A 196 -9.14 2.84 -13.65
N GLU A 197 -10.29 2.35 -13.22
CA GLU A 197 -11.57 3.03 -13.34
C GLU A 197 -11.67 4.18 -12.32
N ASN A 198 -12.21 5.32 -12.76
CA ASN A 198 -12.49 6.45 -11.86
C ASN A 198 -13.88 6.27 -11.24
N GLU A 199 -13.92 5.80 -9.99
CA GLU A 199 -15.16 5.57 -9.24
C GLU A 199 -15.94 6.87 -8.92
N GLU A 200 -15.27 8.03 -8.94
CA GLU A 200 -15.91 9.32 -8.67
C GLU A 200 -16.71 9.85 -9.89
N MET A 201 -16.44 9.33 -11.08
CA MET A 201 -17.15 9.73 -12.28
C MET A 201 -18.43 8.92 -12.41
N PRO A 202 -19.62 9.54 -12.36
CA PRO A 202 -20.87 8.81 -12.58
C PRO A 202 -20.85 8.19 -13.98
N SER A 203 -21.24 6.92 -14.08
CA SER A 203 -21.35 6.25 -15.36
C SER A 203 -22.27 7.05 -16.30
N PRO A 204 -21.94 7.21 -17.59
CA PRO A 204 -22.79 7.88 -18.57
C PRO A 204 -24.22 7.31 -18.59
N ASP A 205 -24.37 6.03 -18.30
CA ASP A 205 -25.66 5.34 -18.25
C ASP A 205 -26.55 5.83 -17.12
N ASN A 206 -25.99 6.26 -15.98
CA ASN A 206 -26.76 6.80 -14.85
C ASN A 206 -27.51 8.07 -15.21
N ASN A 207 -26.88 8.95 -15.99
CA ASN A 207 -27.53 10.18 -16.46
C ASN A 207 -28.65 9.86 -17.45
N LEU A 208 -28.41 8.92 -18.36
CA LEU A 208 -29.41 8.46 -19.34
C LEU A 208 -30.60 7.78 -18.64
N MET A 209 -30.32 6.92 -17.66
CA MET A 209 -31.37 6.23 -16.88
C MET A 209 -32.19 7.21 -16.06
N SER A 210 -31.60 8.23 -15.44
CA SER A 210 -32.31 9.23 -14.67
C SER A 210 -33.19 10.13 -15.55
N GLU A 211 -32.71 10.52 -16.73
CA GLU A 211 -33.50 11.30 -17.69
C GLU A 211 -34.65 10.46 -18.29
N SER A 212 -34.40 9.20 -18.60
CA SER A 212 -35.45 8.26 -19.07
C SER A 212 -36.51 8.06 -17.99
N LEU A 213 -36.11 7.86 -16.73
CA LEU A 213 -37.04 7.77 -15.59
C LEU A 213 -37.90 9.03 -15.47
N ARG A 214 -37.29 10.22 -15.60
CA ARG A 214 -38.00 11.51 -15.54
C ARG A 214 -39.06 11.61 -16.60
N ILE A 215 -38.74 11.26 -17.86
CA ILE A 215 -39.68 11.25 -18.97
C ILE A 215 -40.85 10.28 -18.70
N GLU A 216 -40.57 9.07 -18.19
CA GLU A 216 -41.63 8.10 -17.89
C GLU A 216 -42.52 8.53 -16.70
N VAL A 217 -41.93 9.21 -15.70
CA VAL A 217 -42.70 9.81 -14.60
C VAL A 217 -43.61 10.92 -15.13
N GLU A 218 -43.13 11.80 -16.01
CA GLU A 218 -43.94 12.88 -16.61
C GLU A 218 -45.08 12.27 -17.44
N ARG A 219 -44.83 11.26 -18.26
CA ARG A 219 -45.90 10.54 -19.03
C ARG A 219 -46.92 9.87 -18.10
N ALA A 220 -46.50 9.29 -17.00
CA ALA A 220 -47.41 8.69 -16.03
C ALA A 220 -48.31 9.79 -15.37
N LEU A 221 -47.75 10.95 -15.07
CA LEU A 221 -48.52 12.11 -14.51
C LEU A 221 -49.50 12.71 -15.51
N GLU A 222 -49.20 12.72 -16.80
CA GLU A 222 -50.14 13.18 -17.85
C GLU A 222 -51.43 12.33 -17.93
N THR A 223 -51.42 11.12 -17.43
CA THR A 223 -52.60 10.23 -17.36
C THR A 223 -53.56 10.61 -16.22
N LEU A 224 -53.20 11.53 -15.34
CA LEU A 224 -54.00 12.07 -14.23
C LEU A 224 -54.76 13.33 -14.68
N THR A 225 -55.71 13.75 -13.88
CA THR A 225 -56.29 15.10 -14.09
C THR A 225 -55.27 16.17 -13.69
N GLU A 226 -55.31 17.33 -14.36
CA GLU A 226 -54.37 18.44 -14.12
C GLU A 226 -54.16 18.75 -12.64
N ARG A 227 -55.28 18.86 -11.89
CA ARG A 227 -55.23 19.10 -10.41
C ARG A 227 -54.60 17.96 -9.63
N GLU A 228 -54.82 16.69 -10.01
CA GLU A 228 -54.21 15.52 -9.36
C GLU A 228 -52.70 15.47 -9.65
N ALA A 229 -52.29 15.76 -10.88
CA ALA A 229 -50.89 15.82 -11.28
C ALA A 229 -50.09 16.91 -10.56
N GLU A 230 -50.68 18.13 -10.50
CA GLU A 230 -50.03 19.24 -9.78
C GLU A 230 -49.88 18.99 -8.28
N VAL A 231 -50.89 18.44 -7.62
CA VAL A 231 -50.80 18.08 -6.19
C VAL A 231 -49.70 17.04 -5.96
N VAL A 232 -49.57 16.06 -6.84
CA VAL A 232 -48.50 15.03 -6.75
C VAL A 232 -47.13 15.68 -7.01
N LYS A 233 -46.99 16.50 -8.05
CA LYS A 233 -45.74 17.22 -8.35
C LYS A 233 -45.27 18.07 -7.17
N LEU A 234 -46.16 18.84 -6.59
CA LEU A 234 -45.84 19.70 -5.45
C LEU A 234 -45.48 18.90 -4.19
N TYR A 235 -46.21 17.83 -3.92
CA TYR A 235 -45.98 17.00 -2.72
C TYR A 235 -44.65 16.22 -2.78
N PHE A 236 -44.25 15.72 -3.94
CA PHE A 236 -42.98 15.00 -4.12
C PHE A 236 -41.83 15.88 -4.57
N GLY A 237 -42.05 17.18 -4.81
CA GLY A 237 -41.03 18.12 -5.25
C GLY A 237 -40.57 17.91 -6.70
N LEU A 238 -41.40 17.31 -7.56
CA LEU A 238 -41.03 17.04 -8.95
C LEU A 238 -40.91 18.35 -9.74
N GLY A 239 -39.70 18.67 -10.18
CA GLY A 239 -39.41 19.93 -10.89
C GLY A 239 -39.19 21.15 -9.99
N ARG A 240 -39.01 20.96 -8.67
CA ARG A 240 -38.67 22.00 -7.68
C ARG A 240 -37.55 21.56 -6.77
N GLU A 241 -36.91 22.51 -6.08
CA GLU A 241 -35.81 22.21 -5.15
C GLU A 241 -36.31 21.51 -3.86
N HIS A 242 -37.56 21.80 -3.40
CA HIS A 242 -38.09 21.23 -2.17
C HIS A 242 -39.55 20.76 -2.32
N PRO A 243 -39.91 19.63 -1.67
CA PRO A 243 -41.29 19.19 -1.59
C PRO A 243 -42.12 20.12 -0.68
N LEU A 244 -43.39 20.31 -1.00
CA LEU A 244 -44.31 21.09 -0.19
C LEU A 244 -45.16 20.22 0.76
N THR A 245 -45.51 20.77 1.90
CA THR A 245 -46.40 20.11 2.86
C THR A 245 -47.87 20.17 2.39
N LEU A 246 -48.72 19.28 2.93
CA LEU A 246 -50.14 19.25 2.59
C LEU A 246 -50.87 20.57 2.93
N GLU A 247 -50.37 21.33 3.93
CA GLU A 247 -50.92 22.62 4.35
C GLU A 247 -50.58 23.71 3.32
N GLU A 248 -49.32 23.82 2.93
CA GLU A 248 -48.83 24.75 1.91
C GLU A 248 -49.51 24.51 0.55
N ILE A 249 -49.71 23.26 0.18
CA ILE A 249 -50.45 22.90 -1.04
C ILE A 249 -51.92 23.31 -0.89
N GLY A 250 -52.50 23.14 0.32
CA GLY A 250 -53.87 23.59 0.61
C GLY A 250 -54.06 25.09 0.45
N GLU A 251 -53.11 25.89 0.90
CA GLU A 251 -53.11 27.35 0.74
C GLU A 251 -53.04 27.76 -0.73
N LEU A 252 -52.15 27.12 -1.52
CA LEU A 252 -52.01 27.38 -2.97
C LEU A 252 -53.31 27.13 -3.76
N PHE A 253 -54.00 26.03 -3.45
CA PHE A 253 -55.24 25.64 -4.16
C PHE A 253 -56.51 26.14 -3.47
N LYS A 254 -56.39 26.85 -2.37
CA LYS A 254 -57.53 27.28 -1.53
C LYS A 254 -58.41 26.09 -1.10
N LEU A 255 -57.78 25.01 -0.67
CA LEU A 255 -58.39 23.78 -0.21
C LEU A 255 -57.99 23.45 1.22
N THR A 256 -58.80 22.64 1.92
CA THR A 256 -58.41 22.13 3.24
C THR A 256 -57.34 21.05 3.11
N ARG A 257 -56.46 20.94 4.11
CA ARG A 257 -55.40 19.91 4.20
C ARG A 257 -55.96 18.52 3.91
N GLU A 258 -57.11 18.17 4.48
CA GLU A 258 -57.73 16.86 4.29
C GLU A 258 -58.16 16.64 2.83
N ARG A 259 -58.63 17.67 2.16
CA ARG A 259 -59.03 17.60 0.75
C ARG A 259 -57.81 17.36 -0.16
N VAL A 260 -56.69 18.02 0.12
CA VAL A 260 -55.43 17.77 -0.58
C VAL A 260 -54.94 16.32 -0.37
N ARG A 261 -55.05 15.81 0.89
CA ARG A 261 -54.72 14.40 1.21
C ARG A 261 -55.57 13.41 0.39
N GLN A 262 -56.87 13.62 0.28
CA GLN A 262 -57.78 12.82 -0.50
C GLN A 262 -57.40 12.82 -1.98
N ILE A 263 -57.10 13.97 -2.56
CA ILE A 263 -56.67 14.11 -3.96
C ILE A 263 -55.37 13.36 -4.17
N LYS A 264 -54.36 13.54 -3.30
CA LYS A 264 -53.11 12.82 -3.38
C LYS A 264 -53.29 11.30 -3.33
N GLU A 265 -54.07 10.76 -2.37
CA GLU A 265 -54.32 9.32 -2.24
C GLU A 265 -55.04 8.75 -3.47
N LYS A 266 -56.01 9.48 -4.00
CA LYS A 266 -56.73 9.11 -5.22
C LYS A 266 -55.77 9.07 -6.42
N ALA A 267 -54.90 10.06 -6.56
CA ALA A 267 -53.89 10.11 -7.62
C ALA A 267 -52.92 8.94 -7.52
N ILE A 268 -52.37 8.67 -6.33
CA ILE A 268 -51.45 7.54 -6.11
C ILE A 268 -52.14 6.20 -6.38
N LYS A 269 -53.42 6.01 -6.00
CA LYS A 269 -54.16 4.79 -6.27
C LYS A 269 -54.36 4.61 -7.78
N ARG A 270 -54.58 5.69 -8.55
CA ARG A 270 -54.64 5.64 -10.01
C ARG A 270 -53.30 5.27 -10.67
N LEU A 271 -52.19 5.83 -10.14
CA LEU A 271 -50.82 5.51 -10.63
C LEU A 271 -50.41 4.06 -10.34
N ARG A 272 -50.90 3.49 -9.23
CA ARG A 272 -50.63 2.07 -8.88
C ARG A 272 -51.28 1.05 -9.81
N HIS A 273 -52.19 1.47 -10.66
CA HIS A 273 -52.82 0.57 -11.61
C HIS A 273 -51.76 -0.06 -12.53
N ALA A 274 -51.87 -1.39 -12.80
CA ALA A 274 -50.86 -2.18 -13.47
C ALA A 274 -50.39 -1.61 -14.83
N SER A 275 -51.30 -0.99 -15.59
CA SER A 275 -50.97 -0.41 -16.92
C SER A 275 -50.05 0.84 -16.81
N ARG A 276 -50.05 1.55 -15.66
CA ARG A 276 -49.25 2.76 -15.43
C ARG A 276 -48.01 2.51 -14.62
N SER A 277 -48.04 1.50 -13.75
CA SER A 277 -46.89 1.16 -12.88
C SER A 277 -45.87 0.26 -13.60
N LYS A 278 -46.24 -0.46 -14.63
CA LYS A 278 -45.37 -1.40 -15.33
C LYS A 278 -44.09 -0.74 -15.93
N PRO A 279 -44.19 0.40 -16.66
CA PRO A 279 -42.98 1.08 -17.15
C PRO A 279 -42.05 1.56 -16.03
N LEU A 280 -42.63 2.07 -14.93
CA LEU A 280 -41.83 2.59 -13.80
C LEU A 280 -41.17 1.50 -12.97
N ARG A 281 -41.71 0.26 -12.98
CA ARG A 281 -41.10 -0.86 -12.27
C ARG A 281 -39.76 -1.31 -12.85
N SER A 282 -39.57 -1.14 -14.15
CA SER A 282 -38.30 -1.52 -14.82
C SER A 282 -37.10 -0.70 -14.36
N TYR A 283 -37.34 0.44 -13.69
CA TYR A 283 -36.28 1.30 -13.11
C TYR A 283 -35.98 1.01 -11.64
N LEU A 284 -36.72 0.09 -11.01
CA LEU A 284 -36.52 -0.24 -9.58
C LEU A 284 -35.63 -1.49 -9.38
N GLY A 285 -35.18 -2.14 -10.46
CA GLY A 285 -34.38 -3.37 -10.43
C GLY A 285 -35.24 -4.61 -10.40
#